data_1129ad38cd25339a92c06829c7fba323
#
_entry.id   1129ad38cd25339a92c06829c7fba323
#
_cell.length_a   1.000
_cell.length_b   1.000
_cell.length_c   1.000
_cell.angle_alpha   90.00
_cell.angle_beta   90.00
_cell.angle_gamma   90.00
#
_symmetry.space_group_name_H-M   'P 1'
#
loop_
_entity.id
_entity.type
_entity.pdbx_description
1 polymer ?
#
loop_
_entity_poly.entity_id
_entity_poly.type
_entity_poly.pdbx_seq_one_letter_code
_entity_poly.pdbx_strand_id
1 'polypeptide(L)'
;FGEYYAFAADGSFKGTAGLADGETGQQFAASIYKLHFGNYGGLPVKIAYIVFGIALSVVVTTGTFIWLNKQARKGRPRPVIRAGWWGVTIGVPVAILATLLARLTLGNGAPFAAIFWLVTLAIVGGAILRSRQAGQRGALAPTRGFAP
;
A
#
# COMPACT_ATOMS: atom_id res chain seq x y z
N PHE A 1 20.42 -5.54 16.74
CA PHE A 1 19.70 -5.60 15.46
C PHE A 1 20.61 -5.13 14.35
N GLY A 2 21.03 -6.04 13.45
CA GLY A 2 21.81 -5.70 12.27
C GLY A 2 23.32 -5.83 12.45
N GLU A 3 23.80 -6.54 13.43
CA GLU A 3 25.18 -7.02 13.43
C GLU A 3 25.21 -8.35 12.68
N TYR A 4 25.90 -8.37 11.56
CA TYR A 4 26.22 -9.60 10.85
C TYR A 4 27.54 -10.11 11.39
N TYR A 5 27.52 -11.30 11.97
CA TYR A 5 28.74 -11.98 12.40
C TYR A 5 29.32 -12.73 11.20
N ALA A 6 30.50 -12.32 10.74
CA ALA A 6 31.20 -12.99 9.66
C ALA A 6 32.11 -14.07 10.21
N PHE A 7 31.94 -15.30 9.71
CA PHE A 7 32.78 -16.45 10.01
C PHE A 7 33.52 -16.88 8.75
N ALA A 8 34.77 -17.34 8.91
CA ALA A 8 35.48 -18.00 7.83
C ALA A 8 34.94 -19.42 7.57
N ALA A 9 35.35 -20.04 6.46
CA ALA A 9 34.93 -21.40 6.12
C ALA A 9 35.37 -22.46 7.15
N ASP A 10 36.41 -22.19 7.94
CA ASP A 10 36.90 -22.98 9.05
C ASP A 10 36.17 -22.75 10.40
N GLY A 11 35.14 -21.87 10.39
CA GLY A 11 34.36 -21.50 11.57
C GLY A 11 35.03 -20.42 12.44
N SER A 12 36.19 -19.87 12.09
CA SER A 12 36.81 -18.79 12.82
C SER A 12 36.05 -17.49 12.64
N PHE A 13 35.91 -16.75 13.74
CA PHE A 13 35.23 -15.44 13.74
C PHE A 13 36.10 -14.39 13.04
N LYS A 14 35.59 -13.79 11.95
CA LYS A 14 36.29 -12.74 11.18
C LYS A 14 35.99 -11.33 11.62
N GLY A 15 34.90 -11.12 12.33
CA GLY A 15 34.48 -9.79 12.78
C GLY A 15 32.97 -9.62 12.69
N THR A 16 32.50 -8.49 13.17
CA THR A 16 31.12 -8.02 12.99
C THR A 16 31.09 -7.02 11.82
N ALA A 17 30.28 -7.29 10.82
CA ALA A 17 29.88 -6.24 9.88
C ALA A 17 28.71 -5.52 10.52
N GLY A 18 28.99 -4.76 11.58
CA GLY A 18 27.99 -3.99 12.29
C GLY A 18 27.64 -2.74 11.49
N LEU A 19 26.34 -2.53 11.30
CA LEU A 19 25.85 -1.27 10.75
C LEU A 19 26.12 -0.09 11.70
N ALA A 20 26.45 -0.36 12.96
CA ALA A 20 26.81 0.66 13.96
C ALA A 20 28.29 1.08 13.88
N ASP A 21 29.17 0.16 13.49
CA ASP A 21 30.63 0.34 13.45
C ASP A 21 31.17 0.46 12.01
N GLY A 22 30.28 0.42 11.01
CA GLY A 22 30.62 0.49 9.59
C GLY A 22 30.92 1.90 9.09
N GLU A 23 31.25 2.01 7.81
CA GLU A 23 31.40 3.29 7.14
C GLU A 23 30.12 4.15 7.23
N THR A 24 30.24 5.47 7.10
CA THR A 24 29.13 6.44 7.24
C THR A 24 27.88 6.05 6.43
N GLY A 25 28.06 5.50 5.22
CA GLY A 25 26.94 5.02 4.38
C GLY A 25 26.20 3.81 4.95
N GLN A 26 26.93 2.91 5.61
CA GLN A 26 26.36 1.74 6.28
C GLN A 26 25.59 2.14 7.54
N GLN A 27 26.13 3.06 8.33
CA GLN A 27 25.47 3.62 9.51
C GLN A 27 24.18 4.35 9.13
N PHE A 28 24.18 5.10 8.01
CA PHE A 28 23.00 5.77 7.47
C PHE A 28 21.92 4.77 7.06
N ALA A 29 22.29 3.73 6.30
CA ALA A 29 21.36 2.69 5.88
C ALA A 29 20.74 1.94 7.08
N ALA A 30 21.54 1.64 8.11
CA ALA A 30 21.06 1.04 9.35
C ALA A 30 20.09 1.93 10.11
N SER A 31 20.36 3.21 10.14
CA SER A 31 19.50 4.19 10.81
C SER A 31 18.15 4.31 10.12
N ILE A 32 18.12 4.32 8.77
CA ILE A 32 16.89 4.30 7.99
C ILE A 32 16.09 3.03 8.27
N TYR A 33 16.74 1.86 8.30
CA TYR A 33 16.09 0.60 8.60
C TYR A 33 15.45 0.61 10.01
N LYS A 34 16.20 1.03 11.03
CA LYS A 34 15.69 1.13 12.41
C LYS A 34 14.53 2.10 12.51
N LEU A 35 14.61 3.25 11.84
CA LEU A 35 13.55 4.24 11.77
C LEU A 35 12.32 3.68 11.05
N HIS A 36 12.51 3.06 9.87
CA HIS A 36 11.41 2.56 9.06
C HIS A 36 10.56 1.51 9.79
N PHE A 37 11.18 0.62 10.55
CA PHE A 37 10.50 -0.44 11.29
C PHE A 37 10.15 -0.08 12.75
N GLY A 38 10.50 1.10 13.23
CA GLY A 38 10.22 1.55 14.60
C GLY A 38 10.86 0.68 15.68
N ASN A 39 11.99 0.03 15.38
CA ASN A 39 12.63 -0.93 16.29
C ASN A 39 13.51 -0.32 17.39
N TYR A 40 13.46 1.01 17.58
CA TYR A 40 14.31 1.74 18.51
C TYR A 40 13.63 2.16 19.82
N GLY A 41 12.30 2.13 19.92
CA GLY A 41 11.57 2.64 21.09
C GLY A 41 10.51 1.68 21.64
N GLY A 42 10.59 0.40 21.31
CA GLY A 42 9.67 -0.62 21.83
C GLY A 42 8.23 -0.44 21.40
N LEU A 43 7.31 -0.91 22.22
CA LEU A 43 5.88 -0.89 21.93
C LEU A 43 5.28 0.52 21.73
N PRO A 44 5.61 1.55 22.53
CA PRO A 44 5.08 2.90 22.32
C PRO A 44 5.36 3.45 20.91
N VAL A 45 6.57 3.27 20.41
CA VAL A 45 6.95 3.72 19.07
C VAL A 45 6.18 2.95 18.00
N LYS A 46 6.01 1.64 18.15
CA LYS A 46 5.20 0.84 17.20
C LYS A 46 3.74 1.30 17.16
N ILE A 47 3.15 1.61 18.32
CA ILE A 47 1.79 2.17 18.38
C ILE A 47 1.75 3.53 17.66
N ALA A 48 2.70 4.42 17.93
CA ALA A 48 2.78 5.71 17.26
C ALA A 48 2.88 5.55 15.74
N TYR A 49 3.69 4.64 15.22
CA TYR A 49 3.79 4.34 13.78
C TYR A 49 2.46 3.86 13.19
N ILE A 50 1.73 3.01 13.91
CA ILE A 50 0.39 2.55 13.47
C ILE A 50 -0.56 3.74 13.39
N VAL A 51 -0.64 4.56 14.44
CA VAL A 51 -1.53 5.72 14.49
C VAL A 51 -1.21 6.72 13.39
N PHE A 52 0.08 7.11 13.25
CA PHE A 52 0.50 8.04 12.20
C PHE A 52 0.35 7.44 10.79
N GLY A 53 0.59 6.16 10.61
CA GLY A 53 0.37 5.47 9.34
C GLY A 53 -1.10 5.49 8.92
N ILE A 54 -2.01 5.22 9.84
CA ILE A 54 -3.46 5.33 9.61
C ILE A 54 -3.84 6.79 9.31
N ALA A 55 -3.37 7.74 10.13
CA ALA A 55 -3.66 9.16 9.93
C ALA A 55 -3.18 9.65 8.54
N LEU A 56 -1.96 9.29 8.15
CA LEU A 56 -1.42 9.62 6.83
C LEU A 56 -2.25 9.00 5.71
N SER A 57 -2.66 7.75 5.85
CA SER A 57 -3.53 7.07 4.87
C SER A 57 -4.88 7.78 4.71
N VAL A 58 -5.47 8.23 5.82
CA VAL A 58 -6.72 9.02 5.81
C VAL A 58 -6.50 10.36 5.11
N VAL A 59 -5.43 11.09 5.43
CA VAL A 59 -5.12 12.39 4.82
C VAL A 59 -4.90 12.25 3.31
N VAL A 60 -4.11 11.27 2.87
CA VAL A 60 -3.85 11.03 1.44
C VAL A 60 -5.14 10.65 0.71
N THR A 61 -5.94 9.77 1.30
CA THR A 61 -7.20 9.31 0.71
C THR A 61 -8.20 10.45 0.57
N THR A 62 -8.42 11.20 1.65
CA THR A 62 -9.37 12.34 1.64
C THR A 62 -8.88 13.48 0.74
N GLY A 63 -7.59 13.80 0.77
CA GLY A 63 -6.98 14.80 -0.10
C GLY A 63 -7.20 14.51 -1.59
N THR A 64 -7.02 13.25 -1.98
CA THR A 64 -7.27 12.81 -3.35
C THR A 64 -8.76 12.94 -3.73
N PHE A 65 -9.70 12.57 -2.84
CA PHE A 65 -11.13 12.76 -3.10
C PHE A 65 -11.53 14.23 -3.19
N ILE A 66 -10.97 15.10 -2.34
CA ILE A 66 -11.20 16.56 -2.42
C ILE A 66 -10.73 17.08 -3.78
N TRP A 67 -9.54 16.68 -4.23
CA TRP A 67 -9.03 17.07 -5.53
C TRP A 67 -9.93 16.58 -6.68
N LEU A 68 -10.35 15.31 -6.67
CA LEU A 68 -11.26 14.73 -7.67
C LEU A 68 -12.61 15.46 -7.71
N ASN A 69 -13.17 15.81 -6.55
CA ASN A 69 -14.41 16.59 -6.46
C ASN A 69 -14.23 18.00 -7.00
N LYS A 70 -13.09 18.64 -6.72
CA LYS A 70 -12.75 19.95 -7.28
C LYS A 70 -12.65 19.92 -8.81
N GLN A 71 -12.07 18.86 -9.38
CA GLN A 71 -12.01 18.67 -10.82
C GLN A 71 -13.41 18.50 -11.44
N ALA A 72 -14.25 17.69 -10.80
CA ALA A 72 -15.63 17.50 -11.25
C ALA A 72 -16.44 18.82 -11.26
N ARG A 73 -16.30 19.65 -10.21
CA ARG A 73 -16.95 20.98 -10.14
C ARG A 73 -16.47 21.95 -11.24
N LYS A 74 -15.23 21.76 -11.75
CA LYS A 74 -14.69 22.53 -12.88
C LYS A 74 -15.09 21.99 -14.24
N GLY A 75 -16.07 21.09 -14.31
CA GLY A 75 -16.53 20.47 -15.55
C GLY A 75 -15.54 19.44 -16.14
N ARG A 76 -14.56 18.98 -15.36
CA ARG A 76 -13.53 18.00 -15.78
C ARG A 76 -13.60 16.74 -14.93
N PRO A 77 -14.72 16.00 -14.93
CA PRO A 77 -14.85 14.77 -14.14
C PRO A 77 -13.85 13.70 -14.60
N ARG A 78 -13.28 12.97 -13.65
CA ARG A 78 -12.32 11.90 -13.91
C ARG A 78 -12.83 10.57 -13.31
N PRO A 79 -13.89 9.98 -13.89
CA PRO A 79 -14.56 8.82 -13.31
C PRO A 79 -13.66 7.60 -13.17
N VAL A 80 -12.79 7.35 -14.17
CA VAL A 80 -11.86 6.21 -14.15
C VAL A 80 -10.81 6.36 -13.03
N ILE A 81 -10.24 7.57 -12.86
CA ILE A 81 -9.27 7.82 -11.78
C ILE A 81 -9.97 7.69 -10.42
N ARG A 82 -11.19 8.20 -10.29
CA ARG A 82 -11.99 8.06 -9.07
C ARG A 82 -12.26 6.60 -8.74
N ALA A 83 -12.66 5.80 -9.72
CA ALA A 83 -12.91 4.38 -9.55
C ALA A 83 -11.63 3.61 -9.18
N GLY A 84 -10.52 3.89 -9.87
CA GLY A 84 -9.21 3.31 -9.55
C GLY A 84 -8.76 3.66 -8.13
N TRP A 85 -8.92 4.92 -7.70
CA TRP A 85 -8.59 5.35 -6.35
C TRP A 85 -9.42 4.67 -5.27
N TRP A 86 -10.74 4.53 -5.48
CA TRP A 86 -11.60 3.71 -4.63
C TRP A 86 -11.14 2.25 -4.59
N GLY A 87 -10.78 1.72 -5.76
CA GLY A 87 -10.24 0.36 -5.87
C GLY A 87 -8.97 0.16 -5.05
N VAL A 88 -8.04 1.11 -5.07
CA VAL A 88 -6.81 1.06 -4.26
C VAL A 88 -7.13 1.19 -2.77
N THR A 89 -7.97 2.17 -2.39
CA THR A 89 -8.31 2.46 -0.99
C THR A 89 -8.95 1.24 -0.30
N ILE A 90 -9.77 0.48 -1.02
CA ILE A 90 -10.42 -0.73 -0.49
C ILE A 90 -9.56 -1.98 -0.78
N GLY A 91 -8.98 -2.06 -1.97
CA GLY A 91 -8.27 -3.24 -2.45
C GLY A 91 -7.04 -3.57 -1.63
N VAL A 92 -6.25 -2.56 -1.24
CA VAL A 92 -5.03 -2.79 -0.44
C VAL A 92 -5.35 -3.36 0.95
N PRO A 93 -6.26 -2.81 1.76
CA PRO A 93 -6.65 -3.43 3.03
C PRO A 93 -7.21 -4.85 2.87
N VAL A 94 -8.05 -5.08 1.86
CA VAL A 94 -8.60 -6.42 1.58
C VAL A 94 -7.49 -7.40 1.18
N ALA A 95 -6.53 -6.97 0.37
CA ALA A 95 -5.39 -7.79 -0.02
C ALA A 95 -4.49 -8.14 1.17
N ILE A 96 -4.28 -7.19 2.11
CA ILE A 96 -3.55 -7.45 3.36
C ILE A 96 -4.29 -8.51 4.18
N LEU A 97 -5.60 -8.37 4.36
CA LEU A 97 -6.41 -9.35 5.09
C LEU A 97 -6.38 -10.73 4.41
N ALA A 98 -6.51 -10.79 3.09
CA ALA A 98 -6.41 -12.04 2.33
C ALA A 98 -5.04 -12.70 2.49
N THR A 99 -3.97 -11.91 2.47
CA THR A 99 -2.60 -12.40 2.69
C THR A 99 -2.41 -12.92 4.11
N LEU A 100 -2.98 -12.23 5.10
CA LEU A 100 -2.96 -12.67 6.51
C LEU A 100 -3.73 -13.99 6.69
N LEU A 101 -4.91 -14.10 6.10
CA LEU A 101 -5.69 -15.34 6.13
C LEU A 101 -4.95 -16.49 5.45
N ALA A 102 -4.34 -16.25 4.28
CA ALA A 102 -3.51 -17.24 3.62
C ALA A 102 -2.32 -17.68 4.50
N ARG A 103 -1.71 -16.75 5.24
CA ARG A 103 -0.65 -17.05 6.20
C ARG A 103 -1.14 -17.98 7.31
N LEU A 104 -2.34 -17.72 7.85
CA LEU A 104 -2.91 -18.51 8.94
C LEU A 104 -3.38 -19.91 8.50
N THR A 105 -3.87 -20.06 7.25
CA THR A 105 -4.44 -21.29 6.74
C THR A 105 -3.43 -22.17 5.98
N LEU A 106 -2.57 -21.58 5.17
CA LEU A 106 -1.62 -22.28 4.30
C LEU A 106 -0.18 -22.28 4.85
N GLY A 107 0.07 -21.56 5.94
CA GLY A 107 1.39 -21.49 6.55
C GLY A 107 2.39 -20.64 5.75
N ASN A 108 3.70 -20.89 5.99
CA ASN A 108 4.78 -20.07 5.42
C ASN A 108 5.03 -20.28 3.92
N GLY A 109 4.51 -21.36 3.33
CA GLY A 109 4.72 -21.68 1.92
C GLY A 109 3.78 -20.98 0.94
N ALA A 110 2.83 -20.18 1.43
CA ALA A 110 1.88 -19.49 0.55
C ALA A 110 2.58 -18.40 -0.28
N PRO A 111 2.17 -18.21 -1.54
CA PRO A 111 2.72 -17.17 -2.42
C PRO A 111 2.13 -15.79 -2.08
N PHE A 112 2.52 -15.21 -0.94
CA PHE A 112 1.92 -14.00 -0.37
C PHE A 112 1.93 -12.81 -1.33
N ALA A 113 3.03 -12.59 -2.05
CA ALA A 113 3.13 -11.50 -3.02
C ALA A 113 2.12 -11.67 -4.16
N ALA A 114 1.95 -12.89 -4.68
CA ALA A 114 0.97 -13.16 -5.73
C ALA A 114 -0.46 -12.93 -5.22
N ILE A 115 -0.82 -13.43 -4.03
CA ILE A 115 -2.13 -13.23 -3.42
C ILE A 115 -2.41 -11.74 -3.25
N PHE A 116 -1.47 -10.98 -2.69
CA PHE A 116 -1.62 -9.54 -2.49
C PHE A 116 -1.89 -8.80 -3.80
N TRP A 117 -1.06 -9.03 -4.82
CA TRP A 117 -1.19 -8.32 -6.09
C TRP A 117 -2.42 -8.75 -6.88
N LEU A 118 -2.75 -10.04 -6.91
CA LEU A 118 -3.94 -10.53 -7.61
C LEU A 118 -5.22 -9.95 -7.01
N VAL A 119 -5.36 -9.95 -5.68
CA VAL A 119 -6.52 -9.37 -5.01
C VAL A 119 -6.61 -7.86 -5.25
N THR A 120 -5.49 -7.15 -5.10
CA THR A 120 -5.45 -5.69 -5.33
C THR A 120 -5.84 -5.36 -6.77
N LEU A 121 -5.21 -6.02 -7.76
CA LEU A 121 -5.47 -5.77 -9.18
C LEU A 121 -6.89 -6.17 -9.58
N ALA A 122 -7.44 -7.25 -9.04
CA ALA A 122 -8.83 -7.66 -9.29
C ALA A 122 -9.83 -6.60 -8.80
N ILE A 123 -9.63 -6.04 -7.61
CA ILE A 123 -10.52 -5.01 -7.05
C ILE A 123 -10.38 -3.70 -7.83
N VAL A 124 -9.16 -3.25 -8.09
CA VAL A 124 -8.89 -2.02 -8.86
C VAL A 124 -9.44 -2.15 -10.29
N GLY A 125 -9.12 -3.25 -10.97
CA GLY A 125 -9.58 -3.53 -12.33
C GLY A 125 -11.11 -3.62 -12.40
N GLY A 126 -11.73 -4.32 -11.46
CA GLY A 126 -13.19 -4.41 -11.35
C GLY A 126 -13.85 -3.05 -11.15
N ALA A 127 -13.29 -2.19 -10.30
CA ALA A 127 -13.80 -0.83 -10.09
C ALA A 127 -13.70 0.02 -11.36
N ILE A 128 -12.58 -0.05 -12.07
CA ILE A 128 -12.36 0.69 -13.33
C ILE A 128 -13.31 0.19 -14.42
N LEU A 129 -13.46 -1.13 -14.58
CA LEU A 129 -14.36 -1.72 -15.60
C LEU A 129 -15.80 -1.32 -15.36
N ARG A 130 -16.29 -1.40 -14.12
CA ARG A 130 -17.64 -0.94 -13.75
C ARG A 130 -17.84 0.54 -14.07
N SER A 131 -16.86 1.38 -13.79
CA SER A 131 -16.93 2.81 -14.09
C SER A 131 -17.04 3.08 -15.59
N ARG A 132 -16.29 2.35 -16.43
CA ARG A 132 -16.36 2.46 -17.89
C ARG A 132 -17.72 2.01 -18.44
N GLN A 133 -18.25 0.87 -17.97
CA GLN A 133 -19.56 0.35 -18.36
C GLN A 133 -20.70 1.30 -17.99
N ALA A 134 -20.64 1.91 -16.79
CA ALA A 134 -21.61 2.90 -16.36
C ALA A 134 -21.62 4.14 -17.28
N GLY A 135 -20.45 4.62 -17.69
CA GLY A 135 -20.33 5.70 -18.65
C GLY A 135 -20.93 5.39 -20.02
N GLN A 136 -20.71 4.18 -20.54
CA GLN A 136 -21.29 3.74 -21.80
C GLN A 136 -22.82 3.61 -21.74
N ARG A 137 -23.36 3.04 -20.66
CA ARG A 137 -24.81 2.93 -20.47
C ARG A 137 -25.51 4.29 -20.38
N GLY A 138 -24.88 5.26 -19.71
CA GLY A 138 -25.40 6.63 -19.64
C GLY A 138 -25.42 7.34 -20.99
N ALA A 139 -24.43 7.05 -21.85
CA ALA A 139 -24.37 7.61 -23.20
C ALA A 139 -25.41 6.99 -24.18
N LEU A 140 -25.84 5.77 -23.92
CA LEU A 140 -26.83 5.03 -24.75
C LEU A 140 -28.27 5.22 -24.25
N ALA A 141 -28.51 5.85 -23.10
CA ALA A 141 -29.83 6.12 -22.59
C ALA A 141 -30.52 7.14 -23.52
N PRO A 142 -31.71 6.86 -24.09
CA PRO A 142 -32.43 7.78 -24.94
C PRO A 142 -32.70 9.05 -24.12
N THR A 143 -32.36 10.21 -24.69
CA THR A 143 -32.79 11.50 -24.18
C THR A 143 -34.32 11.46 -24.15
N ARG A 144 -34.90 11.35 -22.94
CA ARG A 144 -36.34 11.55 -22.77
C ARG A 144 -36.62 12.98 -23.27
N GLY A 145 -37.11 13.06 -24.50
CA GLY A 145 -37.55 14.30 -25.07
C GLY A 145 -38.58 14.92 -24.12
N PHE A 146 -38.27 16.10 -23.61
CA PHE A 146 -39.28 17.00 -23.11
C PHE A 146 -40.12 17.35 -24.32
N ALA A 147 -41.27 16.68 -24.46
CA ALA A 147 -42.34 17.21 -25.30
C ALA A 147 -42.88 18.48 -24.64
N PRO A 148 -43.07 19.56 -25.38
CA PRO A 148 -43.60 20.82 -24.87
C PRO A 148 -45.03 20.69 -24.36
#